data_304ee9b8de0303d8702c1bc40de94e51
#
_entry.id   304ee9b8de0303d8702c1bc40de94e51
#
_cell.length_a   1.000
_cell.length_b   1.000
_cell.length_c   1.000
_cell.angle_alpha   90.00
_cell.angle_beta   90.00
_cell.angle_gamma   90.00
#
_symmetry.space_group_name_H-M   'P 1'
#
loop_
_entity.id
_entity.type
_entity.pdbx_description
1 polymer ?
#
loop_
_entity_poly.entity_id
_entity_poly.type
_entity_poly.pdbx_seq_one_letter_code
_entity_poly.pdbx_strand_id
1 'polypeptide(L)'
;MYDKILKMLTDTIKQFSDAPIYLDNVMQSSEPFYFVLSIEESMTDNVGQNVQNKAYNVDIALVDSKKNKQLVTSLTEDCGAFFNVLNLDGNELFPEDYQAFKTDGIQHVNFNVAFPQLIEWSEK
;
A
#
# COMPACT_ATOMS: atom_id res chain seq x y z
N MET A 1 11.89 -8.62 -0.06
CA MET A 1 11.24 -7.54 0.70
C MET A 1 9.90 -7.13 0.11
N TYR A 2 9.80 -7.11 -1.20
CA TYR A 2 8.52 -6.77 -1.84
C TYR A 2 7.38 -7.67 -1.34
N ASP A 3 7.63 -8.97 -1.24
CA ASP A 3 6.60 -9.92 -0.80
C ASP A 3 6.14 -9.63 0.61
N LYS A 4 7.04 -9.19 1.47
CA LYS A 4 6.68 -8.86 2.85
C LYS A 4 5.83 -7.60 2.91
N ILE A 5 6.19 -6.60 2.10
CA ILE A 5 5.41 -5.36 2.01
C ILE A 5 4.01 -5.69 1.50
N LEU A 6 3.95 -6.49 0.45
CA LEU A 6 2.67 -6.87 -0.15
C LEU A 6 1.79 -7.57 0.87
N LYS A 7 2.35 -8.52 1.60
CA LYS A 7 1.57 -9.25 2.59
C LYS A 7 1.11 -8.33 3.70
N MET A 8 1.98 -7.44 4.17
CA MET A 8 1.63 -6.50 5.21
C MET A 8 0.45 -5.63 4.79
N LEU A 9 0.49 -5.13 3.55
CA LEU A 9 -0.57 -4.25 3.06
C LEU A 9 -1.88 -4.99 2.86
N THR A 10 -1.83 -6.19 2.28
CA THR A 10 -3.05 -6.95 2.09
C THR A 10 -3.66 -7.36 3.41
N ASP A 11 -2.84 -7.76 4.38
CA ASP A 11 -3.36 -8.12 5.70
C ASP A 11 -3.99 -6.93 6.38
N THR A 12 -3.41 -5.75 6.20
CA THR A 12 -3.96 -4.53 6.78
C THR A 12 -5.33 -4.20 6.18
N ILE A 13 -5.44 -4.30 4.86
CA ILE A 13 -6.71 -4.04 4.20
C ILE A 13 -7.77 -5.03 4.67
N LYS A 14 -7.38 -6.29 4.86
CA LYS A 14 -8.33 -7.32 5.28
C LYS A 14 -8.85 -7.10 6.69
N GLN A 15 -8.23 -6.23 7.46
CA GLN A 15 -8.74 -5.91 8.78
C GLN A 15 -10.01 -5.07 8.72
N PHE A 16 -10.23 -4.35 7.63
CA PHE A 16 -11.40 -3.49 7.55
C PHE A 16 -12.26 -3.75 6.32
N SER A 17 -11.90 -4.67 5.45
CA SER A 17 -12.71 -4.97 4.28
C SER A 17 -12.47 -6.38 3.79
N ASP A 18 -13.54 -7.01 3.32
CA ASP A 18 -13.45 -8.35 2.72
C ASP A 18 -13.42 -8.28 1.21
N ALA A 19 -13.36 -7.10 0.64
CA ALA A 19 -13.39 -6.95 -0.81
C ALA A 19 -12.14 -7.56 -1.43
N PRO A 20 -12.24 -8.04 -2.67
CA PRO A 20 -11.08 -8.59 -3.36
C PRO A 20 -9.99 -7.55 -3.52
N ILE A 21 -8.74 -8.02 -3.48
CA ILE A 21 -7.56 -7.17 -3.67
C ILE A 21 -6.81 -7.72 -4.88
N TYR A 22 -6.66 -6.88 -5.89
CA TYR A 22 -5.93 -7.25 -7.09
C TYR A 22 -4.63 -6.46 -7.16
N LEU A 23 -3.64 -7.04 -7.79
CA LEU A 23 -2.38 -6.35 -7.99
C LEU A 23 -2.38 -5.64 -9.33
N ASP A 24 -1.36 -4.86 -9.58
CA ASP A 24 -1.18 -4.08 -10.79
C ASP A 24 -1.74 -4.72 -12.03
N ASN A 25 -2.11 -3.90 -12.98
CA ASN A 25 -2.48 -4.35 -14.32
C ASN A 25 -3.67 -5.26 -14.34
N VAL A 26 -4.48 -5.14 -13.37
CA VAL A 26 -5.65 -5.97 -13.30
C VAL A 26 -6.63 -5.54 -14.34
N MET A 27 -7.19 -6.50 -15.04
CA MET A 27 -8.26 -6.24 -15.92
C MET A 27 -9.51 -5.99 -15.12
N GLN A 28 -10.51 -5.50 -15.75
CA GLN A 28 -11.75 -5.21 -15.05
C GLN A 28 -12.28 -6.44 -14.36
N SER A 29 -12.69 -6.26 -13.11
CA SER A 29 -13.31 -7.30 -12.35
C SER A 29 -14.82 -7.20 -12.47
N SER A 30 -15.51 -8.34 -12.35
CA SER A 30 -16.95 -8.33 -12.29
C SER A 30 -17.46 -8.02 -10.89
N GLU A 31 -16.56 -7.90 -9.92
CA GLU A 31 -16.95 -7.59 -8.56
C GLU A 31 -17.48 -6.17 -8.45
N PRO A 32 -18.51 -5.94 -7.64
CA PRO A 32 -19.04 -4.59 -7.50
C PRO A 32 -18.07 -3.62 -6.85
N PHE A 33 -17.20 -4.12 -5.99
CA PHE A 33 -16.18 -3.30 -5.35
C PHE A 33 -14.91 -4.11 -5.15
N TYR A 34 -13.77 -3.49 -5.41
CA TYR A 34 -12.48 -4.16 -5.19
C TYR A 34 -11.38 -3.12 -5.06
N PHE A 35 -10.25 -3.57 -4.51
CA PHE A 35 -9.05 -2.76 -4.39
C PHE A 35 -8.05 -3.17 -5.47
N VAL A 36 -7.31 -2.19 -5.98
CA VAL A 36 -6.16 -2.47 -6.83
C VAL A 36 -4.94 -1.89 -6.14
N LEU A 37 -3.98 -2.74 -5.86
CA LEU A 37 -2.79 -2.40 -5.09
C LEU A 37 -1.59 -2.35 -6.01
N SER A 38 -0.88 -1.22 -6.01
CA SER A 38 0.32 -1.03 -6.80
C SER A 38 1.46 -0.64 -5.87
N ILE A 39 2.57 -1.35 -5.97
CA ILE A 39 3.73 -1.09 -5.12
C ILE A 39 4.94 -0.96 -6.02
N GLU A 40 5.63 0.17 -5.90
CA GLU A 40 6.83 0.40 -6.68
C GLU A 40 7.96 0.84 -5.79
N GLU A 41 9.15 0.33 -6.04
CA GLU A 41 10.31 0.80 -5.34
C GLU A 41 10.64 2.19 -5.87
N SER A 42 10.57 3.19 -4.99
CA SER A 42 10.68 4.59 -5.43
C SER A 42 12.07 5.15 -5.22
N MET A 43 12.83 4.63 -4.25
CA MET A 43 14.13 5.18 -3.96
C MET A 43 14.96 4.18 -3.17
N THR A 44 16.27 4.23 -3.40
CA THR A 44 17.23 3.44 -2.63
C THR A 44 18.45 4.31 -2.39
N ASP A 45 18.78 4.55 -1.13
CA ASP A 45 19.93 5.33 -0.73
C ASP A 45 20.84 4.50 0.17
N ASN A 46 22.14 4.62 -0.04
CA ASN A 46 23.10 4.01 0.85
C ASN A 46 23.31 4.94 2.03
N VAL A 47 23.02 4.46 3.23
CA VAL A 47 23.11 5.26 4.43
C VAL A 47 24.39 4.97 5.17
N GLY A 48 25.03 3.89 4.83
CA GLY A 48 26.28 3.49 5.45
C GLY A 48 26.85 2.38 4.63
N GLN A 49 27.86 1.74 5.18
CA GLN A 49 28.57 0.75 4.42
C GLN A 49 27.72 -0.46 4.05
N ASN A 50 26.88 -0.89 4.96
CA ASN A 50 26.02 -2.06 4.73
C ASN A 50 24.56 -1.75 4.99
N VAL A 51 24.18 -0.48 4.97
CA VAL A 51 22.80 -0.10 5.24
C VAL A 51 22.28 0.68 4.07
N GLN A 52 21.07 0.36 3.67
CA GLN A 52 20.42 0.96 2.53
C GLN A 52 19.01 1.34 2.92
N ASN A 53 18.59 2.55 2.56
CA ASN A 53 17.21 2.94 2.74
C ASN A 53 16.41 2.49 1.53
N LYS A 54 15.38 1.74 1.79
CA LYS A 54 14.44 1.32 0.75
C LYS A 54 13.17 2.12 0.91
N ALA A 55 12.67 2.62 -0.18
CA ALA A 55 11.39 3.35 -0.18
C ALA A 55 10.49 2.75 -1.24
N TYR A 56 9.24 2.59 -0.88
CA TYR A 56 8.22 2.08 -1.78
C TYR A 56 7.08 3.05 -1.85
N ASN A 57 6.60 3.29 -3.05
CA ASN A 57 5.38 4.05 -3.25
C ASN A 57 4.23 3.08 -3.35
N VAL A 58 3.22 3.29 -2.54
CA VAL A 58 2.05 2.44 -2.48
C VAL A 58 0.85 3.21 -2.99
N ASP A 59 0.14 2.64 -3.93
CA ASP A 59 -1.10 3.21 -4.43
C ASP A 59 -2.21 2.18 -4.27
N ILE A 60 -3.29 2.60 -3.66
CA ILE A 60 -4.46 1.75 -3.47
C ILE A 60 -5.64 2.40 -4.14
N ALA A 61 -6.15 1.77 -5.19
CA ALA A 61 -7.33 2.26 -5.88
C ALA A 61 -8.55 1.56 -5.33
N LEU A 62 -9.57 2.33 -5.04
CA LEU A 62 -10.85 1.81 -4.55
C LEU A 62 -11.82 1.89 -5.70
N VAL A 63 -12.07 0.76 -6.34
CA VAL A 63 -12.89 0.71 -7.55
C VAL A 63 -14.28 0.23 -7.19
N ASP A 64 -15.26 1.08 -7.44
CA ASP A 64 -16.64 0.77 -7.13
C ASP A 64 -17.49 0.98 -8.37
N SER A 65 -17.90 -0.10 -8.99
CA SER A 65 -18.68 -0.03 -10.22
C SER A 65 -20.08 0.50 -9.97
N LYS A 66 -20.57 0.44 -8.76
CA LYS A 66 -21.90 0.95 -8.42
C LYS A 66 -21.87 2.38 -7.94
N LYS A 67 -20.67 2.98 -7.88
CA LYS A 67 -20.48 4.37 -7.48
C LYS A 67 -21.12 4.68 -6.14
N ASN A 68 -20.95 3.79 -5.19
CA ASN A 68 -21.45 3.97 -3.84
C ASN A 68 -20.51 4.90 -3.10
N LYS A 69 -20.84 6.18 -3.08
CA LYS A 69 -20.00 7.20 -2.52
C LYS A 69 -19.74 7.01 -1.03
N GLN A 70 -20.77 6.57 -0.31
CA GLN A 70 -20.62 6.35 1.12
C GLN A 70 -19.64 5.24 1.43
N LEU A 71 -19.69 4.16 0.67
CA LEU A 71 -18.79 3.04 0.86
C LEU A 71 -17.36 3.49 0.58
N VAL A 72 -17.14 4.17 -0.54
CA VAL A 72 -15.80 4.61 -0.90
C VAL A 72 -15.25 5.60 0.12
N THR A 73 -16.07 6.54 0.56
CA THR A 73 -15.65 7.51 1.56
C THR A 73 -15.29 6.83 2.87
N SER A 74 -16.13 5.91 3.31
CA SER A 74 -15.90 5.20 4.57
C SER A 74 -14.61 4.38 4.50
N LEU A 75 -14.37 3.70 3.39
CA LEU A 75 -13.16 2.89 3.24
C LEU A 75 -11.92 3.75 3.08
N THR A 76 -12.06 4.93 2.49
CA THR A 76 -10.95 5.86 2.41
C THR A 76 -10.55 6.33 3.82
N GLU A 77 -11.53 6.58 4.67
CA GLU A 77 -11.25 6.94 6.06
C GLU A 77 -10.59 5.79 6.80
N ASP A 78 -11.05 4.56 6.55
CA ASP A 78 -10.42 3.39 7.15
C ASP A 78 -8.96 3.28 6.71
N CYS A 79 -8.67 3.54 5.44
CA CYS A 79 -7.29 3.55 4.98
C CYS A 79 -6.46 4.55 5.78
N GLY A 80 -6.99 5.75 6.01
CA GLY A 80 -6.27 6.74 6.79
C GLY A 80 -5.99 6.29 8.21
N ALA A 81 -6.92 5.56 8.80
CA ALA A 81 -6.75 5.07 10.16
C ALA A 81 -5.78 3.89 10.23
N PHE A 82 -5.90 2.94 9.31
CA PHE A 82 -5.10 1.71 9.36
C PHE A 82 -3.72 1.86 8.75
N PHE A 83 -3.52 2.81 7.85
CA PHE A 83 -2.22 3.03 7.25
C PHE A 83 -1.45 4.15 7.92
N ASN A 84 -1.81 4.48 9.14
CA ASN A 84 -1.10 5.47 9.92
C ASN A 84 0.21 4.92 10.46
N VAL A 85 0.19 3.68 10.92
CA VAL A 85 1.37 2.97 11.38
C VAL A 85 1.27 1.55 10.87
N LEU A 86 2.32 1.08 10.21
CA LEU A 86 2.38 -0.27 9.70
C LEU A 86 3.42 -1.06 10.47
N ASN A 87 3.22 -2.37 10.57
CA ASN A 87 4.14 -3.22 11.29
C ASN A 87 4.71 -4.27 10.35
N LEU A 88 6.01 -4.28 10.20
CA LEU A 88 6.70 -5.24 9.35
C LEU A 88 7.75 -5.96 10.19
N ASP A 89 7.53 -7.25 10.44
CA ASP A 89 8.46 -8.07 11.21
C ASP A 89 8.80 -7.45 12.55
N GLY A 90 7.80 -6.84 13.21
CA GLY A 90 8.02 -6.23 14.51
C GLY A 90 8.53 -4.80 14.46
N ASN A 91 8.79 -4.28 13.28
CA ASN A 91 9.25 -2.92 13.12
C ASN A 91 8.09 -2.04 12.70
N GLU A 92 7.94 -0.91 13.37
CA GLU A 92 6.89 0.04 13.01
C GLU A 92 7.37 0.92 11.88
N LEU A 93 6.53 1.06 10.87
CA LEU A 93 6.80 1.91 9.73
C LEU A 93 5.75 2.99 9.69
N PHE A 94 6.18 4.21 9.39
CA PHE A 94 5.29 5.36 9.37
C PHE A 94 5.14 5.86 7.94
N PRO A 95 3.99 5.61 7.31
CA PRO A 95 3.78 6.11 5.96
C PRO A 95 3.95 7.62 5.88
N GLU A 96 4.57 8.07 4.79
CA GLU A 96 4.83 9.48 4.55
C GLU A 96 4.11 9.93 3.30
N ASP A 97 3.85 11.22 3.23
CA ASP A 97 3.22 11.84 2.05
C ASP A 97 1.88 11.18 1.71
N TYR A 98 1.12 10.89 2.74
CA TYR A 98 -0.18 10.27 2.57
C TYR A 98 -1.13 11.23 1.84
N GLN A 99 -1.74 10.74 0.78
CA GLN A 99 -2.67 11.52 -0.02
C GLN A 99 -3.86 10.67 -0.40
N ALA A 100 -5.02 11.29 -0.42
CA ALA A 100 -6.22 10.66 -0.93
C ALA A 100 -6.75 11.56 -2.03
N PHE A 101 -6.96 11.01 -3.22
CA PHE A 101 -7.36 11.81 -4.37
C PHE A 101 -8.14 10.96 -5.36
N LYS A 102 -8.80 11.63 -6.31
CA LYS A 102 -9.53 10.94 -7.36
C LYS A 102 -8.87 11.17 -8.71
N THR A 103 -8.79 10.10 -9.49
CA THR A 103 -8.30 10.16 -10.86
C THR A 103 -9.27 9.37 -11.71
N ASP A 104 -9.79 9.99 -12.75
CA ASP A 104 -10.75 9.35 -13.66
C ASP A 104 -11.93 8.75 -12.90
N GLY A 105 -12.36 9.45 -11.85
CA GLY A 105 -13.51 9.00 -11.07
C GLY A 105 -13.22 7.91 -10.08
N ILE A 106 -11.97 7.47 -9.98
CA ILE A 106 -11.58 6.41 -9.07
C ILE A 106 -10.84 7.00 -7.88
N GLN A 107 -11.22 6.60 -6.68
CA GLN A 107 -10.57 7.06 -5.47
C GLN A 107 -9.27 6.32 -5.27
N HIS A 108 -8.21 7.07 -4.96
CA HIS A 108 -6.89 6.52 -4.69
C HIS A 108 -6.41 6.96 -3.33
N VAL A 109 -5.62 6.10 -2.70
CA VAL A 109 -4.86 6.43 -1.50
C VAL A 109 -3.41 6.13 -1.84
N ASN A 110 -2.53 7.10 -1.61
CA ASN A 110 -1.13 6.97 -2.02
C ASN A 110 -0.23 7.42 -0.87
N PHE A 111 0.83 6.67 -0.63
CA PHE A 111 1.80 7.04 0.39
C PHE A 111 3.12 6.36 0.12
N ASN A 112 4.15 6.82 0.83
CA ASN A 112 5.47 6.23 0.74
C ASN A 112 5.80 5.54 2.06
N VAL A 113 6.47 4.41 1.95
CA VAL A 113 6.98 3.69 3.10
C VAL A 113 8.48 3.52 2.91
N ALA A 114 9.25 3.98 3.89
CA ALA A 114 10.70 3.90 3.81
C ALA A 114 11.23 3.21 5.06
N PHE A 115 12.27 2.44 4.89
CA PHE A 115 12.89 1.77 6.02
C PHE A 115 14.33 1.42 5.66
N PRO A 116 15.22 1.39 6.65
CA PRO A 116 16.59 0.96 6.41
C PRO A 116 16.61 -0.56 6.25
N GLN A 117 17.45 -1.01 5.35
CA GLN A 117 17.63 -2.43 5.12
C GLN A 117 19.09 -2.75 5.13
N LEU A 118 19.47 -3.68 5.98
CA LEU A 118 20.85 -4.12 6.06
C LEU A 118 21.21 -4.92 4.82
N ILE A 119 22.30 -4.57 4.19
CA ILE A 119 22.82 -5.31 3.06
C ILE A 119 23.78 -6.34 3.59
N GLU A 120 23.47 -7.60 3.37
CA GLU A 120 24.28 -8.69 3.90
C GLU A 120 24.94 -9.43 2.78
N TRP A 121 26.25 -9.40 2.78
CA TRP A 121 27.00 -10.03 1.72
C TRP A 121 26.91 -11.55 1.75
N SER A 122 26.75 -12.10 2.92
CA SER A 122 26.69 -13.55 3.08
C SER A 122 25.28 -14.10 2.95
N GLU A 123 24.33 -13.23 2.93
CA GLU A 123 22.96 -13.64 2.91
C GLU A 123 22.48 -13.88 1.49
N LYS A 124 21.73 -14.86 1.31
CA LYS A 124 21.22 -15.10 -0.07
C LYS A 124 19.77 -15.56 -0.07
#